data_f0facf8c2fa74afeae75408bcf262732
#
_entry.id   f0facf8c2fa74afeae75408bcf262732
#
_cell.length_a   1.000
_cell.length_b   1.000
_cell.length_c   1.000
_cell.angle_alpha   90.00
_cell.angle_beta   90.00
_cell.angle_gamma   90.00
#
_symmetry.space_group_name_H-M   'P 1'
#
loop_
_entity.id
_entity.type
_entity.pdbx_description
1 polymer ?
#
loop_
_entity_poly.entity_id
_entity_poly.type
_entity_poly.pdbx_seq_one_letter_code
_entity_poly.pdbx_strand_id
1 'polypeptide(L)'
;MPYVLGIDVGTSRTRAAVSRQTATGWSDPVPLPLSVPTVVHLAPNRAAVVGDEAARAADGDPTRIARGFVARIGDDVPLVLGGTPCTAQELAAVLIRWVAERVADREGGPAERVVVTHRAGWGTHRTALLHHELARQGLTVTLVPEPVAVAEGHVPSPAVGGVLATYGLGSTTADAAVVRRTDDGFELVGNAQEPLAGTAFDDAILECVRAEVGSALDRLDPTEPAAWLALAQLRGSCAGAKELLSTEAEVIVPVGLPDGPVDTRITRADFERIIRPSVAAGVGLLPRVLRSAGVAPTSLAAVVLTGGSVRIPLVVELVGAACPAKLIMGSDTTVALGAAAAARRLVTGPGVAVVAPDTLAHTEVIERSAIALYAASAALDPADVDAEFGADPPPRPPVDITPLDLPVRQWSRLLPRVRPAVLTVSTLVVVAIGVVLTFMVESGTGNHHAPSPLHLTPAANQSVASTTP
;
A
#
# COMPACT_ATOMS: atom_id res chain seq x y z
N MET A 1 21.76 12.36 -18.74
CA MET A 1 22.89 11.87 -17.91
C MET A 1 22.49 10.53 -17.33
N PRO A 2 23.41 9.55 -17.18
CA PRO A 2 23.08 8.28 -16.53
C PRO A 2 22.58 8.51 -15.10
N TYR A 3 21.62 7.74 -14.67
CA TYR A 3 21.06 7.82 -13.33
C TYR A 3 20.47 6.47 -12.89
N VAL A 4 20.34 6.29 -11.60
CA VAL A 4 19.65 5.17 -10.98
C VAL A 4 18.42 5.67 -10.25
N LEU A 5 17.40 4.82 -10.16
CA LEU A 5 16.08 5.17 -9.64
C LEU A 5 15.72 4.28 -8.43
N GLY A 6 15.32 4.90 -7.34
CA GLY A 6 14.68 4.24 -6.21
C GLY A 6 13.20 4.61 -6.16
N ILE A 7 12.33 3.62 -6.05
CA ILE A 7 10.87 3.78 -5.93
C ILE A 7 10.41 3.15 -4.61
N ASP A 8 9.78 3.95 -3.78
CA ASP A 8 9.08 3.49 -2.58
C ASP A 8 7.58 3.37 -2.90
N VAL A 9 7.05 2.16 -2.83
CA VAL A 9 5.64 1.87 -3.10
C VAL A 9 4.89 1.66 -1.78
N GLY A 10 4.57 2.77 -1.13
CA GLY A 10 3.76 2.74 0.10
C GLY A 10 2.28 2.46 -0.18
N THR A 11 1.52 2.10 0.85
CA THR A 11 0.08 1.80 0.73
C THR A 11 -0.76 3.02 0.33
N SER A 12 -0.39 4.21 0.81
CA SER A 12 -1.12 5.46 0.51
C SER A 12 -0.45 6.32 -0.55
N ARG A 13 0.87 6.35 -0.56
CA ARG A 13 1.65 7.20 -1.48
C ARG A 13 2.86 6.46 -2.00
N THR A 14 3.16 6.70 -3.28
CA THR A 14 4.37 6.22 -3.95
C THR A 14 5.30 7.39 -4.19
N ARG A 15 6.59 7.20 -3.90
CA ARG A 15 7.64 8.24 -3.98
C ARG A 15 8.85 7.74 -4.75
N ALA A 16 9.63 8.67 -5.28
CA ALA A 16 10.81 8.35 -6.05
C ALA A 16 12.01 9.24 -5.66
N ALA A 17 13.19 8.67 -5.78
CA ALA A 17 14.47 9.36 -5.62
C ALA A 17 15.46 8.88 -6.66
N VAL A 18 16.42 9.72 -7.03
CA VAL A 18 17.45 9.39 -8.03
C VAL A 18 18.84 9.72 -7.50
N SER A 19 19.83 8.95 -7.97
CA SER A 19 21.24 9.31 -7.90
C SER A 19 21.78 9.41 -9.33
N ARG A 20 22.48 10.49 -9.65
CA ARG A 20 22.94 10.80 -11.02
C ARG A 20 24.44 10.61 -11.12
N GLN A 21 24.90 10.12 -12.27
CA GLN A 21 26.31 10.05 -12.56
C GLN A 21 26.82 11.47 -12.88
N THR A 22 27.91 11.86 -12.26
CA THR A 22 28.57 13.15 -12.45
C THR A 22 30.01 12.92 -12.97
N ALA A 23 30.73 13.97 -13.31
CA ALA A 23 32.10 13.86 -13.74
C ALA A 23 33.06 13.27 -12.66
N THR A 24 32.66 13.39 -11.37
CA THR A 24 33.44 12.92 -10.21
C THR A 24 32.93 11.63 -9.59
N GLY A 25 31.91 10.99 -10.19
CA GLY A 25 31.26 9.78 -9.68
C GLY A 25 29.74 9.94 -9.53
N TRP A 26 29.13 9.16 -8.68
CA TRP A 26 27.69 9.22 -8.43
C TRP A 26 27.35 10.24 -7.34
N SER A 27 26.33 11.06 -7.57
CA SER A 27 25.82 11.98 -6.57
C SER A 27 25.17 11.22 -5.39
N ASP A 28 25.02 11.88 -4.27
CA ASP A 28 24.11 11.37 -3.24
C ASP A 28 22.68 11.31 -3.76
N PRO A 29 21.87 10.36 -3.28
CA PRO A 29 20.46 10.27 -3.63
C PRO A 29 19.71 11.54 -3.30
N VAL A 30 18.90 12.01 -4.25
CA VAL A 30 18.03 13.18 -4.06
C VAL A 30 16.58 12.81 -4.30
N PRO A 31 15.65 13.29 -3.47
CA PRO A 31 14.25 13.01 -3.67
C PRO A 31 13.74 13.76 -4.90
N LEU A 32 12.86 13.14 -5.64
CA LEU A 32 12.12 13.83 -6.70
C LEU A 32 10.87 14.49 -6.11
N PRO A 33 10.39 15.61 -6.67
CA PRO A 33 9.10 16.19 -6.32
C PRO A 33 7.96 15.35 -6.96
N LEU A 34 8.01 14.06 -6.72
CA LEU A 34 7.08 13.03 -7.19
C LEU A 34 6.63 12.21 -5.99
N SER A 35 5.48 12.63 -5.45
CA SER A 35 4.79 11.92 -4.37
C SER A 35 3.34 11.79 -4.80
N VAL A 36 2.99 10.65 -5.32
CA VAL A 36 1.66 10.41 -5.90
C VAL A 36 0.84 9.46 -5.03
N PRO A 37 -0.49 9.65 -4.96
CA PRO A 37 -1.36 8.66 -4.34
C PRO A 37 -1.16 7.28 -4.97
N THR A 38 -1.11 6.23 -4.14
CA THR A 38 -1.06 4.84 -4.59
C THR A 38 -2.46 4.38 -5.01
N VAL A 39 -2.92 4.92 -6.12
CA VAL A 39 -4.27 4.77 -6.66
C VAL A 39 -4.20 4.53 -8.16
N VAL A 40 -5.02 3.59 -8.63
CA VAL A 40 -5.21 3.32 -10.06
C VAL A 40 -6.70 3.40 -10.37
N HIS A 41 -7.05 4.13 -11.40
CA HIS A 41 -8.39 4.18 -11.98
C HIS A 41 -8.38 3.50 -13.35
N LEU A 42 -9.34 2.62 -13.60
CA LEU A 42 -9.51 1.96 -14.89
C LEU A 42 -10.62 2.67 -15.69
N ALA A 43 -10.24 3.47 -16.67
CA ALA A 43 -11.19 4.17 -17.54
C ALA A 43 -12.10 3.17 -18.30
N PRO A 44 -13.26 3.59 -18.85
CA PRO A 44 -14.15 2.73 -19.62
C PRO A 44 -13.50 2.04 -20.82
N ASN A 45 -12.52 2.70 -21.45
CA ASN A 45 -11.70 2.13 -22.53
C ASN A 45 -10.56 1.21 -22.03
N ARG A 46 -10.56 0.85 -20.73
CA ARG A 46 -9.56 0.05 -20.04
C ARG A 46 -8.17 0.68 -19.96
N ALA A 47 -8.03 1.96 -20.26
CA ALA A 47 -6.80 2.68 -19.99
C ALA A 47 -6.64 2.89 -18.47
N ALA A 48 -5.44 2.62 -17.95
CA ALA A 48 -5.14 2.86 -16.55
C ALA A 48 -4.67 4.31 -16.37
N VAL A 49 -5.29 4.99 -15.42
CA VAL A 49 -4.92 6.33 -14.96
C VAL A 49 -4.35 6.18 -13.54
N VAL A 50 -3.33 6.96 -13.18
CA VAL A 50 -2.53 6.74 -11.96
C VAL A 50 -2.41 8.04 -11.16
N GLY A 51 -2.24 7.91 -9.85
CA GLY A 51 -1.89 9.02 -8.97
C GLY A 51 -3.01 10.03 -8.77
N ASP A 52 -2.67 11.33 -8.81
CA ASP A 52 -3.64 12.42 -8.52
C ASP A 52 -4.77 12.49 -9.55
N GLU A 53 -4.51 12.14 -10.80
CA GLU A 53 -5.54 12.07 -11.83
C GLU A 53 -6.53 10.93 -11.56
N ALA A 54 -6.03 9.75 -11.16
CA ALA A 54 -6.86 8.64 -10.73
C ALA A 54 -7.68 8.99 -9.49
N ALA A 55 -7.07 9.69 -8.51
CA ALA A 55 -7.76 10.11 -7.30
C ALA A 55 -8.93 11.05 -7.60
N ARG A 56 -8.76 11.99 -8.54
CA ARG A 56 -9.84 12.90 -8.99
C ARG A 56 -10.92 12.20 -9.80
N ALA A 57 -10.55 11.20 -10.60
CA ALA A 57 -11.51 10.41 -11.37
C ALA A 57 -12.46 9.58 -10.46
N ALA A 58 -12.10 9.37 -9.20
CA ALA A 58 -12.93 8.71 -8.20
C ALA A 58 -14.29 9.38 -7.97
N ASP A 59 -14.32 10.69 -8.09
CA ASP A 59 -15.52 11.47 -7.81
C ASP A 59 -16.62 11.18 -8.86
N GLY A 60 -16.22 10.73 -10.07
CA GLY A 60 -17.16 10.39 -11.15
C GLY A 60 -17.64 8.94 -11.12
N ASP A 61 -16.77 7.99 -10.84
CA ASP A 61 -17.10 6.55 -10.78
C ASP A 61 -16.19 5.80 -9.78
N PRO A 62 -16.62 5.68 -8.52
CA PRO A 62 -15.84 5.02 -7.49
C PRO A 62 -15.67 3.51 -7.70
N THR A 63 -16.49 2.87 -8.58
CA THR A 63 -16.38 1.43 -8.85
C THR A 63 -15.15 1.07 -9.69
N ARG A 64 -14.51 2.06 -10.33
CA ARG A 64 -13.36 1.89 -11.22
C ARG A 64 -12.02 2.19 -10.56
N ILE A 65 -12.02 2.44 -9.26
CA ILE A 65 -10.83 2.82 -8.51
C ILE A 65 -10.30 1.67 -7.67
N ALA A 66 -8.99 1.45 -7.74
CA ALA A 66 -8.25 0.59 -6.85
C ALA A 66 -7.43 1.42 -5.85
N ARG A 67 -7.61 1.12 -4.56
CA ARG A 67 -6.81 1.60 -3.44
C ARG A 67 -6.36 0.42 -2.59
N GLY A 68 -5.25 0.54 -1.87
CA GLY A 68 -4.78 -0.49 -0.95
C GLY A 68 -4.34 -1.80 -1.61
N PHE A 69 -4.24 -1.86 -2.93
CA PHE A 69 -3.88 -3.07 -3.68
C PHE A 69 -2.47 -3.59 -3.36
N VAL A 70 -1.54 -2.73 -2.95
CA VAL A 70 -0.18 -3.15 -2.58
C VAL A 70 -0.19 -4.18 -1.43
N ALA A 71 -1.11 -4.03 -0.48
CA ALA A 71 -1.25 -4.98 0.62
C ALA A 71 -1.83 -6.34 0.17
N ARG A 72 -2.49 -6.37 -0.99
CA ARG A 72 -3.17 -7.54 -1.57
C ARG A 72 -2.35 -8.28 -2.61
N ILE A 73 -1.11 -7.87 -2.88
CA ILE A 73 -0.22 -8.61 -3.79
C ILE A 73 -0.06 -10.04 -3.26
N GLY A 74 -0.35 -11.03 -4.12
CA GLY A 74 -0.36 -12.44 -3.78
C GLY A 74 -1.70 -12.98 -3.26
N ASP A 75 -2.76 -12.16 -3.25
CA ASP A 75 -4.12 -12.65 -3.04
C ASP A 75 -4.65 -13.29 -4.33
N ASP A 76 -5.31 -14.43 -4.21
CA ASP A 76 -5.92 -15.13 -5.35
C ASP A 76 -7.20 -14.45 -5.86
N VAL A 77 -7.81 -13.60 -5.02
CA VAL A 77 -9.04 -12.89 -5.37
C VAL A 77 -8.72 -11.56 -6.03
N PRO A 78 -9.05 -11.35 -7.32
CA PRO A 78 -8.79 -10.10 -8.01
C PRO A 78 -9.67 -8.95 -7.48
N LEU A 79 -9.22 -7.71 -7.69
CA LEU A 79 -10.06 -6.54 -7.57
C LEU A 79 -10.93 -6.40 -8.82
N VAL A 80 -12.19 -6.01 -8.66
CA VAL A 80 -13.09 -5.80 -9.80
C VAL A 80 -13.28 -4.31 -10.01
N LEU A 81 -12.77 -3.78 -11.13
CA LEU A 81 -12.81 -2.37 -11.47
C LEU A 81 -13.74 -2.14 -12.66
N GLY A 82 -14.93 -1.58 -12.43
CA GLY A 82 -15.93 -1.38 -13.46
C GLY A 82 -16.29 -2.67 -14.21
N GLY A 83 -16.39 -3.81 -13.48
CA GLY A 83 -16.66 -5.14 -14.03
C GLY A 83 -15.42 -5.86 -14.59
N THR A 84 -14.24 -5.25 -14.58
CA THR A 84 -13.00 -5.89 -15.06
C THR A 84 -12.19 -6.42 -13.87
N PRO A 85 -11.88 -7.75 -13.83
CA PRO A 85 -11.00 -8.29 -12.82
C PRO A 85 -9.54 -7.85 -13.08
N CYS A 86 -8.85 -7.36 -12.05
CA CYS A 86 -7.46 -6.95 -12.06
C CYS A 86 -6.76 -7.54 -10.84
N THR A 87 -5.60 -8.15 -11.02
CA THR A 87 -4.81 -8.62 -9.88
C THR A 87 -4.08 -7.45 -9.20
N ALA A 88 -3.79 -7.59 -7.93
CA ALA A 88 -3.10 -6.55 -7.17
C ALA A 88 -1.69 -6.26 -7.72
N GLN A 89 -0.97 -7.30 -8.18
CA GLN A 89 0.35 -7.16 -8.79
C GLN A 89 0.30 -6.45 -10.16
N GLU A 90 -0.75 -6.65 -10.97
CA GLU A 90 -0.95 -5.89 -12.22
C GLU A 90 -1.11 -4.40 -11.94
N LEU A 91 -1.94 -4.04 -10.96
CA LEU A 91 -2.16 -2.66 -10.57
C LEU A 91 -0.88 -2.00 -10.01
N ALA A 92 -0.11 -2.75 -9.20
CA ALA A 92 1.16 -2.28 -8.67
C ALA A 92 2.19 -2.07 -9.80
N ALA A 93 2.28 -3.00 -10.75
CA ALA A 93 3.21 -2.88 -11.87
C ALA A 93 2.86 -1.71 -12.80
N VAL A 94 1.57 -1.46 -13.05
CA VAL A 94 1.10 -0.28 -13.79
C VAL A 94 1.55 1.02 -13.10
N LEU A 95 1.37 1.11 -11.79
CA LEU A 95 1.79 2.29 -11.01
C LEU A 95 3.32 2.48 -11.07
N ILE A 96 4.08 1.41 -10.82
CA ILE A 96 5.55 1.44 -10.77
C ILE A 96 6.10 1.82 -12.16
N ARG A 97 5.57 1.22 -13.23
CA ARG A 97 5.96 1.55 -14.60
C ARG A 97 5.68 3.01 -14.92
N TRP A 98 4.49 3.50 -14.57
CA TRP A 98 4.15 4.90 -14.78
C TRP A 98 5.12 5.85 -14.06
N VAL A 99 5.51 5.53 -12.81
CA VAL A 99 6.52 6.31 -12.07
C VAL A 99 7.87 6.30 -12.80
N ALA A 100 8.33 5.12 -13.24
CA ALA A 100 9.59 4.98 -13.96
C ALA A 100 9.59 5.75 -15.29
N GLU A 101 8.50 5.69 -16.07
CA GLU A 101 8.32 6.45 -17.31
C GLU A 101 8.32 7.96 -17.04
N ARG A 102 7.60 8.42 -16.01
CA ARG A 102 7.55 9.83 -15.64
C ARG A 102 8.92 10.37 -15.20
N VAL A 103 9.72 9.53 -14.53
CA VAL A 103 11.10 9.90 -14.18
C VAL A 103 11.99 9.88 -15.42
N ALA A 104 11.84 8.91 -16.32
CA ALA A 104 12.59 8.85 -17.57
C ALA A 104 12.33 10.09 -18.46
N ASP A 105 11.07 10.55 -18.57
CA ASP A 105 10.73 11.78 -19.28
C ASP A 105 11.47 13.00 -18.70
N ARG A 106 11.57 13.07 -17.38
CA ARG A 106 12.25 14.16 -16.66
C ARG A 106 13.78 14.12 -16.79
N GLU A 107 14.36 12.93 -16.73
CA GLU A 107 15.83 12.72 -16.75
C GLU A 107 16.37 12.58 -18.18
N GLY A 108 15.50 12.50 -19.20
CA GLY A 108 15.87 12.42 -20.61
C GLY A 108 16.22 11.02 -21.10
N GLY A 109 15.72 9.98 -20.45
CA GLY A 109 15.91 8.58 -20.82
C GLY A 109 15.70 7.62 -19.65
N PRO A 110 15.75 6.30 -19.88
CA PRO A 110 15.54 5.30 -18.85
C PRO A 110 16.67 5.27 -17.82
N ALA A 111 16.36 4.83 -16.59
CA ALA A 111 17.34 4.60 -15.54
C ALA A 111 18.24 3.39 -15.86
N GLU A 112 19.54 3.45 -15.51
CA GLU A 112 20.45 2.30 -15.61
C GLU A 112 20.05 1.14 -14.70
N ARG A 113 19.53 1.48 -13.53
CA ARG A 113 19.03 0.52 -12.54
C ARG A 113 17.81 1.10 -11.82
N VAL A 114 16.78 0.27 -11.67
CA VAL A 114 15.58 0.59 -10.88
C VAL A 114 15.54 -0.33 -9.67
N VAL A 115 15.45 0.24 -8.47
CA VAL A 115 15.17 -0.49 -7.23
C VAL A 115 13.78 -0.10 -6.75
N VAL A 116 12.96 -1.10 -6.47
CA VAL A 116 11.61 -0.94 -5.92
C VAL A 116 11.57 -1.57 -4.54
N THR A 117 11.03 -0.86 -3.56
CA THR A 117 10.91 -1.40 -2.21
C THR A 117 9.67 -2.25 -2.05
N HIS A 118 9.76 -3.21 -1.16
CA HIS A 118 8.64 -4.04 -0.73
C HIS A 118 8.65 -4.24 0.79
N ARG A 119 7.54 -4.66 1.36
CA ARG A 119 7.43 -4.93 2.80
C ARG A 119 8.35 -6.09 3.21
N ALA A 120 8.99 -5.94 4.37
CA ALA A 120 9.90 -6.96 4.91
C ALA A 120 9.23 -8.34 5.11
N GLY A 121 7.95 -8.36 5.42
CA GLY A 121 7.18 -9.59 5.63
C GLY A 121 6.74 -10.32 4.34
N TRP A 122 7.13 -9.83 3.16
CA TRP A 122 6.81 -10.54 1.93
C TRP A 122 7.74 -11.75 1.74
N GLY A 123 7.14 -12.92 1.56
CA GLY A 123 7.87 -14.13 1.14
C GLY A 123 8.19 -14.12 -0.35
N THR A 124 8.96 -15.14 -0.79
CA THR A 124 9.40 -15.31 -2.17
C THR A 124 8.27 -15.32 -3.19
N HIS A 125 7.10 -15.87 -2.82
CA HIS A 125 5.95 -15.90 -3.70
C HIS A 125 5.46 -14.50 -4.11
N ARG A 126 5.25 -13.59 -3.14
CA ARG A 126 4.77 -12.23 -3.41
C ARG A 126 5.78 -11.40 -4.21
N THR A 127 7.06 -11.54 -3.88
CA THR A 127 8.14 -10.85 -4.60
C THR A 127 8.27 -11.38 -6.03
N ALA A 128 8.16 -12.70 -6.24
CA ALA A 128 8.19 -13.31 -7.57
C ALA A 128 7.00 -12.87 -8.44
N LEU A 129 5.78 -12.81 -7.88
CA LEU A 129 4.60 -12.33 -8.61
C LEU A 129 4.76 -10.88 -9.09
N LEU A 130 5.22 -9.98 -8.21
CA LEU A 130 5.45 -8.58 -8.57
C LEU A 130 6.57 -8.46 -9.61
N HIS A 131 7.68 -9.18 -9.40
CA HIS A 131 8.81 -9.16 -10.32
C HIS A 131 8.43 -9.66 -11.72
N HIS A 132 7.70 -10.78 -11.79
CA HIS A 132 7.20 -11.35 -13.04
C HIS A 132 6.29 -10.35 -13.78
N GLU A 133 5.37 -9.70 -13.05
CA GLU A 133 4.43 -8.77 -13.66
C GLU A 133 5.14 -7.50 -14.17
N LEU A 134 6.14 -6.99 -13.44
CA LEU A 134 6.96 -5.87 -13.88
C LEU A 134 7.75 -6.22 -15.16
N ALA A 135 8.37 -7.41 -15.19
CA ALA A 135 9.07 -7.90 -16.37
C ALA A 135 8.13 -8.07 -17.57
N ARG A 136 6.90 -8.58 -17.36
CA ARG A 136 5.87 -8.69 -18.40
C ARG A 136 5.48 -7.33 -18.99
N GLN A 137 5.54 -6.27 -18.17
CA GLN A 137 5.31 -4.89 -18.61
C GLN A 137 6.57 -4.19 -19.15
N GLY A 138 7.68 -4.91 -19.32
CA GLY A 138 8.92 -4.40 -19.91
C GLY A 138 9.82 -3.62 -18.93
N LEU A 139 9.58 -3.70 -17.63
CA LEU A 139 10.38 -3.02 -16.61
C LEU A 139 11.24 -4.02 -15.83
N THR A 140 12.56 -3.91 -15.96
CA THR A 140 13.52 -4.69 -15.17
C THR A 140 13.83 -3.95 -13.88
N VAL A 141 13.57 -4.58 -12.72
CA VAL A 141 13.79 -3.99 -11.40
C VAL A 141 14.55 -4.94 -10.48
N THR A 142 15.16 -4.38 -9.44
CA THR A 142 15.60 -5.13 -8.26
C THR A 142 14.62 -4.82 -7.13
N LEU A 143 14.07 -5.86 -6.50
CA LEU A 143 13.19 -5.72 -5.33
C LEU A 143 14.04 -5.76 -4.05
N VAL A 144 13.83 -4.79 -3.15
CA VAL A 144 14.59 -4.66 -1.91
C VAL A 144 13.62 -4.48 -0.74
N PRO A 145 13.79 -5.20 0.39
CA PRO A 145 12.98 -4.96 1.58
C PRO A 145 13.11 -3.51 2.07
N GLU A 146 11.99 -2.88 2.42
CA GLU A 146 11.95 -1.49 2.91
C GLU A 146 12.98 -1.21 4.02
N PRO A 147 13.14 -2.06 5.07
CA PRO A 147 14.14 -1.83 6.11
C PRO A 147 15.59 -1.82 5.59
N VAL A 148 15.88 -2.64 4.59
CA VAL A 148 17.20 -2.67 3.94
C VAL A 148 17.44 -1.36 3.17
N ALA A 149 16.45 -0.90 2.42
CA ALA A 149 16.53 0.40 1.74
C ALA A 149 16.76 1.54 2.75
N VAL A 150 16.00 1.57 3.85
CA VAL A 150 16.19 2.57 4.92
C VAL A 150 17.63 2.57 5.43
N ALA A 151 18.20 1.38 5.67
CA ALA A 151 19.56 1.25 6.16
C ALA A 151 20.63 1.68 5.12
N GLU A 152 20.41 1.40 3.84
CA GLU A 152 21.29 1.86 2.74
C GLU A 152 21.34 3.39 2.63
N GLY A 153 20.26 4.08 2.96
CA GLY A 153 20.19 5.54 3.00
C GLY A 153 20.69 6.15 4.32
N HIS A 154 20.99 5.34 5.34
CA HIS A 154 21.41 5.83 6.64
C HIS A 154 22.87 6.32 6.66
N VAL A 155 23.08 7.56 7.12
CA VAL A 155 24.39 8.20 7.21
C VAL A 155 24.61 8.73 8.64
N PRO A 156 25.77 8.44 9.27
CA PRO A 156 26.82 7.54 8.83
C PRO A 156 26.41 6.07 8.90
N SER A 157 26.83 5.29 7.89
CA SER A 157 26.58 3.84 7.90
C SER A 157 27.37 3.18 9.03
N PRO A 158 26.78 2.23 9.76
CA PRO A 158 27.53 1.48 10.77
C PRO A 158 28.65 0.65 10.16
N ALA A 159 29.64 0.26 10.97
CA ALA A 159 30.69 -0.68 10.54
C ALA A 159 30.07 -2.04 10.17
N VAL A 160 30.81 -2.85 9.39
CA VAL A 160 30.42 -4.24 9.06
C VAL A 160 30.15 -5.00 10.35
N GLY A 161 29.05 -5.76 10.39
CA GLY A 161 28.52 -6.41 11.57
C GLY A 161 27.63 -5.51 12.47
N GLY A 162 27.69 -4.19 12.28
CA GLY A 162 26.83 -3.26 13.04
C GLY A 162 25.35 -3.39 12.65
N VAL A 163 24.49 -3.10 13.60
CA VAL A 163 23.05 -3.38 13.51
C VAL A 163 22.24 -2.09 13.63
N LEU A 164 21.25 -1.96 12.76
CA LEU A 164 20.20 -0.94 12.82
C LEU A 164 18.85 -1.60 13.04
N ALA A 165 17.95 -0.90 13.71
CA ALA A 165 16.54 -1.25 13.70
C ALA A 165 15.74 -0.21 12.91
N THR A 166 14.63 -0.64 12.31
CA THR A 166 13.63 0.27 11.73
C THR A 166 12.31 0.05 12.45
N TYR A 167 11.58 1.13 12.67
CA TYR A 167 10.20 1.09 13.11
C TYR A 167 9.36 1.95 12.18
N GLY A 168 8.49 1.29 11.43
CA GLY A 168 7.60 1.90 10.46
C GLY A 168 6.16 1.96 10.99
N LEU A 169 5.51 3.12 10.87
CA LEU A 169 4.10 3.28 11.18
C LEU A 169 3.42 3.98 10.00
N GLY A 170 2.92 3.15 9.10
CA GLY A 170 2.29 3.58 7.86
C GLY A 170 0.80 3.88 8.01
N SER A 171 0.07 3.81 6.91
CA SER A 171 -1.39 3.99 6.92
C SER A 171 -2.15 2.75 7.40
N THR A 172 -1.63 1.54 7.14
CA THR A 172 -2.34 0.28 7.41
C THR A 172 -1.59 -0.66 8.34
N THR A 173 -0.28 -0.50 8.52
CA THR A 173 0.55 -1.41 9.32
C THR A 173 1.55 -0.67 10.18
N ALA A 174 1.86 -1.30 11.32
CA ALA A 174 3.07 -1.07 12.10
C ALA A 174 4.07 -2.17 11.76
N ASP A 175 5.30 -1.79 11.46
CA ASP A 175 6.37 -2.70 11.03
C ASP A 175 7.62 -2.45 11.88
N ALA A 176 8.27 -3.51 12.37
CA ALA A 176 9.57 -3.43 13.01
C ALA A 176 10.53 -4.41 12.35
N ALA A 177 11.76 -3.99 12.13
CA ALA A 177 12.78 -4.87 11.55
C ALA A 177 14.16 -4.57 12.12
N VAL A 178 15.05 -5.56 12.03
CA VAL A 178 16.46 -5.48 12.38
C VAL A 178 17.26 -5.81 11.13
N VAL A 179 18.21 -4.96 10.80
CA VAL A 179 19.12 -5.13 9.66
C VAL A 179 20.56 -5.06 10.13
N ARG A 180 21.43 -5.86 9.49
CA ARG A 180 22.86 -5.94 9.81
C ARG A 180 23.67 -5.48 8.61
N ARG A 181 24.70 -4.70 8.85
CA ARG A 181 25.68 -4.31 7.84
C ARG A 181 26.56 -5.50 7.45
N THR A 182 26.63 -5.79 6.16
CA THR A 182 27.54 -6.76 5.55
C THR A 182 28.54 -6.03 4.64
N ASP A 183 29.50 -6.76 4.08
CA ASP A 183 30.42 -6.21 3.09
C ASP A 183 29.70 -5.72 1.83
N ASP A 184 28.62 -6.41 1.45
CA ASP A 184 27.85 -6.15 0.23
C ASP A 184 26.59 -5.27 0.45
N GLY A 185 26.42 -4.67 1.63
CA GLY A 185 25.24 -3.83 1.93
C GLY A 185 24.60 -4.16 3.26
N PHE A 186 23.30 -4.30 3.30
CA PHE A 186 22.56 -4.68 4.50
C PHE A 186 21.72 -5.93 4.27
N GLU A 187 21.68 -6.80 5.26
CA GLU A 187 20.80 -7.97 5.32
C GLU A 187 19.69 -7.79 6.33
N LEU A 188 18.51 -8.35 6.05
CA LEU A 188 17.39 -8.39 6.98
C LEU A 188 17.60 -9.56 7.96
N VAL A 189 17.76 -9.25 9.25
CA VAL A 189 17.98 -10.26 10.32
C VAL A 189 16.67 -10.74 10.91
N GLY A 190 15.68 -9.86 11.01
CA GLY A 190 14.37 -10.20 11.52
C GLY A 190 13.38 -9.09 11.27
N ASN A 191 12.09 -9.46 11.22
CA ASN A 191 10.99 -8.50 11.06
C ASN A 191 9.74 -9.00 11.78
N ALA A 192 8.85 -8.07 12.11
CA ALA A 192 7.49 -8.35 12.58
C ALA A 192 6.58 -7.20 12.12
N GLN A 193 5.30 -7.51 11.94
CA GLN A 193 4.29 -6.61 11.42
C GLN A 193 2.97 -6.83 12.13
N GLU A 194 2.20 -5.74 12.33
CA GLU A 194 0.83 -5.77 12.84
C GLU A 194 -0.08 -4.92 11.92
N PRO A 195 -1.33 -5.36 11.65
CA PRO A 195 -2.28 -4.62 10.83
C PRO A 195 -2.95 -3.49 11.64
N LEU A 196 -2.15 -2.59 12.18
CA LEU A 196 -2.61 -1.52 13.04
C LEU A 196 -1.78 -0.26 12.78
N ALA A 197 -2.38 0.77 12.20
CA ALA A 197 -1.69 2.03 11.94
C ALA A 197 -2.64 3.20 11.63
N GLY A 198 -2.20 4.10 10.76
CA GLY A 198 -2.81 5.40 10.52
C GLY A 198 -4.30 5.44 10.25
N THR A 199 -4.85 4.46 9.52
CA THR A 199 -6.30 4.40 9.26
C THR A 199 -7.11 4.10 10.52
N ALA A 200 -6.60 3.26 11.43
CA ALA A 200 -7.24 3.04 12.73
C ALA A 200 -7.22 4.30 13.60
N PHE A 201 -6.21 5.16 13.42
CA PHE A 201 -6.15 6.45 14.10
C PHE A 201 -7.10 7.49 13.48
N ASP A 202 -7.33 7.43 12.16
CA ASP A 202 -8.38 8.21 11.49
C ASP A 202 -9.77 7.82 12.02
N ASP A 203 -10.02 6.51 12.17
CA ASP A 203 -11.26 5.99 12.74
C ASP A 203 -11.43 6.39 14.22
N ALA A 204 -10.35 6.49 14.99
CA ALA A 204 -10.41 6.99 16.37
C ALA A 204 -10.86 8.46 16.44
N ILE A 205 -10.41 9.30 15.51
CA ILE A 205 -10.90 10.68 15.38
C ILE A 205 -12.37 10.70 14.96
N LEU A 206 -12.75 9.86 13.99
CA LEU A 206 -14.12 9.73 13.54
C LEU A 206 -15.07 9.33 14.70
N GLU A 207 -14.65 8.44 15.58
CA GLU A 207 -15.44 8.07 16.77
C GLU A 207 -15.58 9.24 17.76
N CYS A 208 -14.55 10.10 17.92
CA CYS A 208 -14.69 11.34 18.70
C CYS A 208 -15.73 12.27 18.09
N VAL A 209 -15.68 12.47 16.76
CA VAL A 209 -16.68 13.27 16.04
C VAL A 209 -18.08 12.68 16.21
N ARG A 210 -18.24 11.37 16.07
CA ARG A 210 -19.53 10.69 16.27
C ARG A 210 -20.08 10.84 17.68
N ALA A 211 -19.24 10.81 18.68
CA ALA A 211 -19.66 11.01 20.06
C ALA A 211 -20.28 12.40 20.27
N GLU A 212 -19.83 13.41 19.52
CA GLU A 212 -20.32 14.80 19.62
C GLU A 212 -21.54 15.06 18.72
N VAL A 213 -21.51 14.58 17.46
CA VAL A 213 -22.55 14.87 16.45
C VAL A 213 -23.30 13.65 15.95
N GLY A 214 -23.20 12.50 16.64
CA GLY A 214 -23.69 11.20 16.16
C GLY A 214 -25.17 11.20 15.76
N SER A 215 -26.05 11.84 16.55
CA SER A 215 -27.47 11.92 16.22
C SER A 215 -27.76 12.65 14.89
N ALA A 216 -26.87 13.53 14.45
CA ALA A 216 -26.98 14.19 13.16
C ALA A 216 -26.46 13.32 12.02
N LEU A 217 -25.38 12.55 12.25
CA LEU A 217 -24.86 11.58 11.29
C LEU A 217 -25.82 10.41 11.07
N ASP A 218 -26.52 9.96 12.12
CA ASP A 218 -27.50 8.87 12.04
C ASP A 218 -28.75 9.23 11.21
N ARG A 219 -28.99 10.52 10.98
CA ARG A 219 -30.07 11.01 10.10
C ARG A 219 -29.70 10.98 8.61
N LEU A 220 -28.44 10.77 8.26
CA LEU A 220 -28.02 10.64 6.86
C LEU A 220 -28.62 9.36 6.27
N ASP A 221 -29.34 9.49 5.17
CA ASP A 221 -29.85 8.32 4.44
C ASP A 221 -28.69 7.64 3.69
N PRO A 222 -28.30 6.40 4.07
CA PRO A 222 -27.20 5.72 3.44
C PRO A 222 -27.46 5.32 1.97
N THR A 223 -28.68 5.52 1.46
CA THR A 223 -29.02 5.27 0.06
C THR A 223 -28.81 6.51 -0.82
N GLU A 224 -28.65 7.69 -0.22
CA GLU A 224 -28.43 8.93 -0.95
C GLU A 224 -26.95 9.17 -1.31
N PRO A 225 -26.64 9.51 -2.57
CA PRO A 225 -25.27 9.84 -2.99
C PRO A 225 -24.65 10.99 -2.16
N ALA A 226 -25.46 11.96 -1.73
CA ALA A 226 -25.00 13.07 -0.90
C ALA A 226 -24.48 12.62 0.46
N ALA A 227 -25.11 11.60 1.07
CA ALA A 227 -24.65 11.02 2.33
C ALA A 227 -23.29 10.33 2.18
N TRP A 228 -23.09 9.60 1.09
CA TRP A 228 -21.79 8.99 0.78
C TRP A 228 -20.68 10.02 0.62
N LEU A 229 -20.96 11.12 -0.09
CA LEU A 229 -20.02 12.21 -0.27
C LEU A 229 -19.67 12.87 1.06
N ALA A 230 -20.67 13.16 1.90
CA ALA A 230 -20.47 13.75 3.21
C ALA A 230 -19.62 12.86 4.14
N LEU A 231 -19.86 11.54 4.15
CA LEU A 231 -19.07 10.58 4.92
C LEU A 231 -17.64 10.44 4.38
N ALA A 232 -17.45 10.47 3.06
CA ALA A 232 -16.12 10.44 2.45
C ALA A 232 -15.32 11.71 2.77
N GLN A 233 -15.96 12.88 2.73
CA GLN A 233 -15.36 14.17 3.12
C GLN A 233 -15.00 14.18 4.61
N LEU A 234 -15.88 13.69 5.48
CA LEU A 234 -15.62 13.59 6.91
C LEU A 234 -14.40 12.70 7.19
N ARG A 235 -14.28 11.54 6.54
CA ARG A 235 -13.09 10.69 6.67
C ARG A 235 -11.82 11.41 6.22
N GLY A 236 -11.89 12.17 5.12
CA GLY A 236 -10.79 13.02 4.67
C GLY A 236 -10.40 14.07 5.70
N SER A 237 -11.40 14.73 6.32
CA SER A 237 -11.20 15.71 7.40
C SER A 237 -10.56 15.07 8.64
N CYS A 238 -10.98 13.85 9.03
CA CYS A 238 -10.37 13.11 10.14
C CYS A 238 -8.89 12.76 9.86
N ALA A 239 -8.57 12.32 8.65
CA ALA A 239 -7.19 12.04 8.26
C ALA A 239 -6.32 13.32 8.29
N GLY A 240 -6.83 14.44 7.77
CA GLY A 240 -6.17 15.74 7.87
C GLY A 240 -5.99 16.21 9.31
N ALA A 241 -7.00 16.03 10.15
CA ALA A 241 -6.93 16.36 11.58
C ALA A 241 -5.84 15.53 12.31
N LYS A 242 -5.74 14.23 12.03
CA LYS A 242 -4.65 13.37 12.55
C LYS A 242 -3.27 13.93 12.17
N GLU A 243 -3.09 14.33 10.93
CA GLU A 243 -1.81 14.88 10.47
C GLU A 243 -1.49 16.19 11.20
N LEU A 244 -2.45 17.11 11.32
CA LEU A 244 -2.29 18.37 12.04
C LEU A 244 -2.03 18.19 13.53
N LEU A 245 -2.66 17.22 14.19
CA LEU A 245 -2.44 16.91 15.61
C LEU A 245 -1.02 16.42 15.92
N SER A 246 -0.21 16.12 14.91
CA SER A 246 1.23 15.87 15.11
C SER A 246 2.01 17.13 15.46
N THR A 247 1.53 18.32 15.06
CA THR A 247 2.17 19.63 15.29
C THR A 247 1.32 20.57 16.13
N GLU A 248 -0.01 20.54 15.96
CA GLU A 248 -0.95 21.40 16.63
C GLU A 248 -1.48 20.78 17.92
N ALA A 249 -1.74 21.60 18.94
CA ALA A 249 -2.30 21.14 20.21
C ALA A 249 -3.80 20.76 20.11
N GLU A 250 -4.49 21.38 19.15
CA GLU A 250 -5.92 21.15 18.88
C GLU A 250 -6.24 21.45 17.43
N VAL A 251 -7.29 20.81 16.92
CA VAL A 251 -7.79 21.01 15.57
C VAL A 251 -9.31 21.05 15.57
N ILE A 252 -9.88 21.70 14.55
CA ILE A 252 -11.31 21.69 14.27
C ILE A 252 -11.56 20.75 13.08
N VAL A 253 -12.47 19.81 13.25
CA VAL A 253 -12.94 18.91 12.20
C VAL A 253 -14.30 19.40 11.72
N PRO A 254 -14.41 19.96 10.51
CA PRO A 254 -15.69 20.36 9.95
C PRO A 254 -16.50 19.13 9.53
N VAL A 255 -17.75 19.07 9.98
CA VAL A 255 -18.70 18.01 9.64
C VAL A 255 -19.81 18.61 8.78
N GLY A 256 -19.82 18.26 7.50
CA GLY A 256 -20.87 18.71 6.57
C GLY A 256 -22.16 17.90 6.81
N LEU A 257 -23.16 18.53 7.46
CA LEU A 257 -24.47 17.94 7.68
C LEU A 257 -25.53 18.65 6.84
N PRO A 258 -26.68 18.00 6.52
CA PRO A 258 -27.76 18.62 5.75
C PRO A 258 -28.31 19.87 6.43
N ASP A 259 -28.34 19.91 7.77
CA ASP A 259 -28.83 21.03 8.57
C ASP A 259 -27.81 22.18 8.70
N GLY A 260 -26.65 22.06 8.06
CA GLY A 260 -25.54 22.99 8.12
C GLY A 260 -24.27 22.37 8.71
N PRO A 261 -23.11 22.95 8.45
CA PRO A 261 -21.84 22.45 8.98
C PRO A 261 -21.78 22.59 10.49
N VAL A 262 -21.21 21.58 11.15
CA VAL A 262 -20.91 21.58 12.60
C VAL A 262 -19.43 21.38 12.77
N ASP A 263 -18.82 22.18 13.62
CA ASP A 263 -17.39 22.09 13.93
C ASP A 263 -17.16 21.29 15.21
N THR A 264 -16.38 20.22 15.12
CA THR A 264 -15.98 19.40 16.26
C THR A 264 -14.54 19.71 16.63
N ARG A 265 -14.29 20.08 17.88
CA ARG A 265 -12.94 20.38 18.40
C ARG A 265 -12.31 19.13 18.99
N ILE A 266 -11.09 18.79 18.53
CA ILE A 266 -10.32 17.65 19.03
C ILE A 266 -8.96 18.14 19.52
N THR A 267 -8.59 17.76 20.75
CA THR A 267 -7.27 18.05 21.30
C THR A 267 -6.30 16.91 21.05
N ARG A 268 -5.00 17.23 20.92
CA ARG A 268 -3.94 16.20 20.83
C ARG A 268 -3.98 15.27 22.05
N ALA A 269 -4.19 15.78 23.23
CA ALA A 269 -4.23 14.99 24.45
C ALA A 269 -5.35 13.93 24.45
N ASP A 270 -6.55 14.29 23.95
CA ASP A 270 -7.66 13.33 23.81
C ASP A 270 -7.37 12.30 22.74
N PHE A 271 -6.86 12.72 21.59
CA PHE A 271 -6.46 11.85 20.51
C PHE A 271 -5.40 10.84 20.97
N GLU A 272 -4.29 11.30 21.56
CA GLU A 272 -3.22 10.45 22.05
C GLU A 272 -3.67 9.48 23.16
N ARG A 273 -4.58 9.91 24.03
CA ARG A 273 -5.19 9.05 25.05
C ARG A 273 -5.96 7.89 24.42
N ILE A 274 -6.70 8.14 23.33
CA ILE A 274 -7.49 7.12 22.65
C ILE A 274 -6.60 6.13 21.90
N ILE A 275 -5.60 6.61 21.17
CA ILE A 275 -4.73 5.75 20.36
C ILE A 275 -3.62 5.07 21.16
N ARG A 276 -3.34 5.49 22.40
CA ARG A 276 -2.24 4.98 23.24
C ARG A 276 -2.19 3.46 23.34
N PRO A 277 -3.31 2.72 23.59
CA PRO A 277 -3.26 1.26 23.64
C PRO A 277 -2.81 0.63 22.31
N SER A 278 -3.28 1.16 21.20
CA SER A 278 -2.93 0.70 19.85
C SER A 278 -1.47 1.00 19.52
N VAL A 279 -1.01 2.21 19.81
CA VAL A 279 0.41 2.58 19.61
C VAL A 279 1.32 1.71 20.47
N ALA A 280 0.97 1.48 21.75
CA ALA A 280 1.77 0.63 22.66
C ALA A 280 1.86 -0.81 22.15
N ALA A 281 0.78 -1.37 21.61
CA ALA A 281 0.79 -2.70 20.99
C ALA A 281 1.74 -2.75 19.79
N GLY A 282 1.66 -1.76 18.88
CA GLY A 282 2.55 -1.63 17.72
C GLY A 282 4.01 -1.45 18.10
N VAL A 283 4.31 -0.60 19.10
CA VAL A 283 5.68 -0.40 19.60
C VAL A 283 6.25 -1.69 20.22
N GLY A 284 5.40 -2.55 20.80
CA GLY A 284 5.79 -3.87 21.32
C GLY A 284 6.41 -4.81 20.27
N LEU A 285 6.26 -4.52 18.95
CA LEU A 285 6.94 -5.23 17.88
C LEU A 285 8.46 -5.11 18.00
N LEU A 286 8.97 -3.93 18.29
CA LEU A 286 10.41 -3.64 18.29
C LEU A 286 11.18 -4.53 19.29
N PRO A 287 10.85 -4.57 20.59
CA PRO A 287 11.54 -5.48 21.51
C PRO A 287 11.32 -6.96 21.19
N ARG A 288 10.20 -7.32 20.54
CA ARG A 288 9.93 -8.70 20.10
C ARG A 288 10.91 -9.10 18.99
N VAL A 289 11.08 -8.25 17.97
CA VAL A 289 12.01 -8.52 16.86
C VAL A 289 13.46 -8.53 17.33
N LEU A 290 13.85 -7.61 18.19
CA LEU A 290 15.20 -7.60 18.78
C LEU A 290 15.52 -8.91 19.51
N ARG A 291 14.60 -9.41 20.33
CA ARG A 291 14.78 -10.71 21.02
C ARG A 291 14.86 -11.87 20.03
N SER A 292 14.00 -11.93 19.01
CA SER A 292 14.03 -13.00 18.01
C SER A 292 15.30 -12.97 17.15
N ALA A 293 15.85 -11.78 16.91
CA ALA A 293 17.13 -11.58 16.21
C ALA A 293 18.37 -11.79 17.09
N GLY A 294 18.21 -12.02 18.39
CA GLY A 294 19.33 -12.14 19.34
C GLY A 294 20.14 -10.84 19.51
N VAL A 295 19.50 -9.68 19.29
CA VAL A 295 20.15 -8.37 19.32
C VAL A 295 19.77 -7.61 20.60
N ALA A 296 20.78 -7.21 21.36
CA ALA A 296 20.56 -6.37 22.54
C ALA A 296 20.21 -4.93 22.10
N PRO A 297 19.23 -4.27 22.73
CA PRO A 297 18.89 -2.87 22.39
C PRO A 297 20.09 -1.92 22.46
N THR A 298 21.04 -2.18 23.34
CA THR A 298 22.27 -1.38 23.52
C THR A 298 23.30 -1.57 22.42
N SER A 299 23.20 -2.63 21.59
CA SER A 299 24.09 -2.87 20.45
C SER A 299 23.61 -2.22 19.16
N LEU A 300 22.42 -1.63 19.16
CA LEU A 300 21.91 -0.90 18.02
C LEU A 300 22.67 0.41 17.81
N ALA A 301 23.10 0.66 16.57
CA ALA A 301 23.63 1.96 16.18
C ALA A 301 22.53 3.04 16.22
N ALA A 302 21.32 2.70 15.78
CA ALA A 302 20.13 3.55 15.85
C ALA A 302 18.84 2.76 15.61
N VAL A 303 17.71 3.39 15.95
CA VAL A 303 16.37 3.03 15.46
C VAL A 303 15.90 4.11 14.51
N VAL A 304 15.65 3.76 13.24
CA VAL A 304 15.15 4.69 12.23
C VAL A 304 13.63 4.58 12.17
N LEU A 305 12.96 5.71 12.39
CA LEU A 305 11.50 5.82 12.35
C LEU A 305 11.05 6.20 10.94
N THR A 306 10.10 5.46 10.35
CA THR A 306 9.57 5.68 8.99
C THR A 306 8.04 5.68 8.98
N GLY A 307 7.45 6.28 7.93
CA GLY A 307 6.00 6.40 7.78
C GLY A 307 5.43 7.68 8.40
N GLY A 308 4.26 8.08 7.95
CA GLY A 308 3.64 9.35 8.35
C GLY A 308 3.25 9.40 9.83
N SER A 309 2.72 8.29 10.35
CA SER A 309 2.18 8.25 11.73
C SER A 309 3.26 8.22 12.82
N VAL A 310 4.55 8.01 12.49
CA VAL A 310 5.64 8.13 13.48
C VAL A 310 5.86 9.58 13.94
N ARG A 311 5.26 10.56 13.25
CA ARG A 311 5.32 11.98 13.62
C ARG A 311 4.44 12.33 14.81
N ILE A 312 3.50 11.46 15.17
CA ILE A 312 2.68 11.64 16.38
C ILE A 312 3.60 11.58 17.60
N PRO A 313 3.63 12.60 18.46
CA PRO A 313 4.58 12.69 19.59
C PRO A 313 4.55 11.47 20.50
N LEU A 314 3.36 10.94 20.77
CA LEU A 314 3.17 9.72 21.53
C LEU A 314 3.96 8.52 20.98
N VAL A 315 4.09 8.40 19.66
CA VAL A 315 4.83 7.28 19.03
C VAL A 315 6.31 7.38 19.35
N VAL A 316 6.89 8.58 19.23
CA VAL A 316 8.31 8.84 19.54
C VAL A 316 8.59 8.57 21.03
N GLU A 317 7.69 9.04 21.92
CA GLU A 317 7.76 8.79 23.36
C GLU A 317 7.82 7.30 23.67
N LEU A 318 6.86 6.51 23.15
CA LEU A 318 6.74 5.10 23.45
C LEU A 318 7.86 4.26 22.82
N VAL A 319 8.32 4.60 21.60
CA VAL A 319 9.48 3.92 20.99
C VAL A 319 10.75 4.20 21.80
N GLY A 320 10.98 5.45 22.23
CA GLY A 320 12.10 5.82 23.07
C GLY A 320 12.10 5.11 24.43
N ALA A 321 10.93 4.92 25.02
CA ALA A 321 10.78 4.16 26.26
C ALA A 321 11.02 2.65 26.06
N ALA A 322 10.63 2.09 24.90
CA ALA A 322 10.78 0.67 24.59
C ALA A 322 12.21 0.29 24.17
N CYS A 323 12.97 1.23 23.61
CA CYS A 323 14.32 0.97 23.12
C CYS A 323 15.24 2.16 23.40
N PRO A 324 16.25 2.04 24.28
CA PRO A 324 17.16 3.11 24.69
C PRO A 324 18.24 3.44 23.64
N ALA A 325 18.08 3.00 22.40
CA ALA A 325 18.98 3.36 21.30
C ALA A 325 18.68 4.77 20.76
N LYS A 326 19.62 5.34 20.02
CA LYS A 326 19.43 6.60 19.32
C LYS A 326 18.25 6.52 18.35
N LEU A 327 17.25 7.39 18.52
CA LEU A 327 16.14 7.52 17.56
C LEU A 327 16.51 8.49 16.45
N ILE A 328 16.19 8.11 15.21
CA ILE A 328 16.37 8.95 14.03
C ILE A 328 15.02 9.05 13.32
N MET A 329 14.49 10.26 13.25
CA MET A 329 13.26 10.52 12.52
C MET A 329 13.56 10.54 11.01
N GLY A 330 13.01 9.61 10.26
CA GLY A 330 13.04 9.61 8.81
C GLY A 330 12.12 10.68 8.22
N SER A 331 12.49 11.18 7.05
CA SER A 331 11.61 11.99 6.22
C SER A 331 10.61 11.12 5.45
N ASP A 332 9.63 11.74 4.80
CA ASP A 332 8.69 11.04 3.92
C ASP A 332 9.37 10.34 2.74
N THR A 333 10.58 10.76 2.38
CA THR A 333 11.34 10.24 1.25
C THR A 333 12.48 9.30 1.67
N THR A 334 12.64 9.04 2.97
CA THR A 334 13.75 8.20 3.49
C THR A 334 13.84 6.85 2.79
N VAL A 335 12.72 6.18 2.59
CA VAL A 335 12.69 4.85 1.94
C VAL A 335 13.09 4.96 0.47
N ALA A 336 12.57 5.94 -0.26
CA ALA A 336 12.93 6.17 -1.67
C ALA A 336 14.40 6.56 -1.84
N LEU A 337 14.93 7.40 -0.94
CA LEU A 337 16.35 7.77 -0.91
C LEU A 337 17.23 6.55 -0.68
N GLY A 338 16.85 5.69 0.26
CA GLY A 338 17.53 4.43 0.52
C GLY A 338 17.45 3.45 -0.65
N ALA A 339 16.32 3.36 -1.33
CA ALA A 339 16.19 2.57 -2.56
C ALA A 339 17.12 3.08 -3.67
N ALA A 340 17.26 4.40 -3.83
CA ALA A 340 18.20 4.99 -4.79
C ALA A 340 19.67 4.77 -4.36
N ALA A 341 19.96 4.77 -3.06
CA ALA A 341 21.29 4.41 -2.53
C ALA A 341 21.63 2.94 -2.83
N ALA A 342 20.68 2.03 -2.61
CA ALA A 342 20.80 0.62 -2.97
C ALA A 342 21.02 0.44 -4.48
N ALA A 343 20.27 1.17 -5.32
CA ALA A 343 20.43 1.15 -6.77
C ALA A 343 21.83 1.65 -7.20
N ARG A 344 22.31 2.74 -6.58
CA ARG A 344 23.67 3.24 -6.79
C ARG A 344 24.74 2.20 -6.43
N ARG A 345 24.62 1.56 -5.27
CA ARG A 345 25.55 0.51 -4.84
C ARG A 345 25.60 -0.64 -5.84
N LEU A 346 24.47 -1.06 -6.40
CA LEU A 346 24.42 -2.13 -7.42
C LEU A 346 25.14 -1.79 -8.72
N VAL A 347 25.33 -0.52 -9.08
CA VAL A 347 26.09 -0.10 -10.27
C VAL A 347 27.52 0.28 -9.96
N THR A 348 27.87 0.61 -8.70
CA THR A 348 29.23 1.01 -8.29
C THR A 348 30.01 -0.09 -7.60
N GLY A 349 29.34 -1.12 -7.08
CA GLY A 349 29.98 -2.26 -6.40
C GLY A 349 30.84 -3.10 -7.36
N PRO A 350 31.79 -3.89 -6.87
CA PRO A 350 32.53 -4.83 -7.69
C PRO A 350 31.52 -5.76 -8.36
N GLY A 351 31.50 -5.75 -9.70
CA GLY A 351 30.42 -6.25 -10.55
C GLY A 351 29.84 -7.57 -10.09
N VAL A 352 28.69 -7.50 -9.47
CA VAL A 352 27.77 -8.62 -9.46
C VAL A 352 27.25 -8.71 -10.89
N ALA A 353 27.78 -9.67 -11.65
CA ALA A 353 27.25 -10.00 -12.96
C ALA A 353 25.73 -10.15 -12.80
N VAL A 354 24.98 -9.32 -13.52
CA VAL A 354 23.53 -9.47 -13.62
C VAL A 354 23.33 -10.85 -14.23
N VAL A 355 23.02 -11.82 -13.41
CA VAL A 355 22.46 -13.09 -13.90
C VAL A 355 21.11 -12.71 -14.46
N ALA A 356 21.04 -12.62 -15.79
CA ALA A 356 19.78 -12.56 -16.48
C ALA A 356 18.92 -13.72 -15.97
N PRO A 357 17.61 -13.56 -15.81
CA PRO A 357 16.75 -14.63 -15.39
C PRO A 357 16.53 -15.62 -16.55
N ASP A 358 17.58 -16.29 -16.96
CA ASP A 358 17.48 -17.45 -17.82
C ASP A 358 17.71 -18.68 -16.96
N THR A 359 16.69 -19.47 -16.97
CA THR A 359 16.59 -20.86 -16.50
C THR A 359 16.09 -21.06 -15.06
N LEU A 360 14.98 -21.71 -15.00
CA LEU A 360 14.36 -22.48 -13.92
C LEU A 360 15.30 -23.47 -13.17
N ALA A 361 16.59 -23.38 -13.37
CA ALA A 361 17.61 -24.24 -12.76
C ALA A 361 18.11 -23.77 -11.38
N HIS A 362 17.65 -22.61 -10.87
CA HIS A 362 18.17 -22.05 -9.61
C HIS A 362 17.32 -22.38 -8.37
N THR A 363 16.17 -23.01 -8.53
CA THR A 363 15.36 -23.49 -7.39
C THR A 363 16.08 -24.57 -6.59
N GLU A 364 16.87 -25.45 -7.25
CA GLU A 364 17.62 -26.51 -6.55
C GLU A 364 18.80 -26.00 -5.71
N VAL A 365 19.44 -24.90 -6.10
CA VAL A 365 20.60 -24.36 -5.34
C VAL A 365 20.18 -23.65 -4.08
N ILE A 366 19.02 -22.99 -4.10
CA ILE A 366 18.48 -22.28 -2.92
C ILE A 366 17.95 -23.29 -1.89
N GLU A 367 17.28 -24.35 -2.34
CA GLU A 367 16.85 -25.43 -1.44
C GLU A 367 18.02 -26.14 -0.77
N ARG A 368 19.08 -26.44 -1.50
CA ARG A 368 20.30 -27.06 -0.91
C ARG A 368 21.01 -26.15 0.09
N SER A 369 21.06 -24.85 -0.16
CA SER A 369 21.65 -23.89 0.78
C SER A 369 20.79 -23.71 2.03
N ALA A 370 19.46 -23.68 1.90
CA ALA A 370 18.52 -23.59 3.01
C ALA A 370 18.55 -24.86 3.88
N ILE A 371 18.62 -26.04 3.25
CA ILE A 371 18.72 -27.34 3.92
C ILE A 371 20.09 -27.48 4.63
N ALA A 372 21.17 -27.02 4.00
CA ALA A 372 22.49 -27.05 4.63
C ALA A 372 22.58 -26.11 5.84
N LEU A 373 21.94 -24.94 5.81
CA LEU A 373 21.82 -24.03 6.96
C LEU A 373 20.95 -24.62 8.07
N TYR A 374 19.85 -25.30 7.73
CA TYR A 374 18.99 -25.97 8.69
C TYR A 374 19.67 -27.18 9.33
N ALA A 375 20.38 -27.99 8.55
CA ALA A 375 21.16 -29.14 9.03
C ALA A 375 22.34 -28.72 9.92
N ALA A 376 23.01 -27.62 9.59
CA ALA A 376 24.09 -27.06 10.40
C ALA A 376 23.59 -26.50 11.75
N SER A 377 22.36 -25.99 11.82
CA SER A 377 21.76 -25.50 13.06
C SER A 377 21.21 -26.61 13.96
N ALA A 378 20.91 -27.79 13.39
CA ALA A 378 20.27 -28.90 14.09
C ALA A 378 21.24 -29.98 14.52
N ALA A 379 22.54 -29.94 14.16
CA ALA A 379 23.55 -30.96 14.43
C ALA A 379 23.12 -32.39 14.07
N LEU A 380 22.31 -32.56 12.99
CA LEU A 380 21.87 -33.87 12.52
C LEU A 380 22.76 -34.33 11.38
N ASP A 381 23.14 -35.64 11.41
CA ASP A 381 23.93 -36.28 10.36
C ASP A 381 23.07 -36.41 9.08
N PRO A 382 23.57 -36.01 7.89
CA PRO A 382 22.83 -36.14 6.63
C PRO A 382 22.39 -37.58 6.30
N ALA A 383 23.03 -38.60 6.87
CA ALA A 383 22.68 -40.00 6.67
C ALA A 383 21.42 -40.43 7.45
N ASP A 384 21.04 -39.69 8.50
CA ASP A 384 19.86 -40.01 9.30
C ASP A 384 18.55 -39.46 8.69
N VAL A 385 18.63 -38.48 7.77
CA VAL A 385 17.46 -37.82 7.17
C VAL A 385 16.79 -38.72 6.12
N ASP A 386 17.57 -39.53 5.39
CA ASP A 386 17.03 -40.43 4.37
C ASP A 386 16.38 -41.71 4.94
N ALA A 387 16.66 -42.04 6.19
CA ALA A 387 16.10 -43.21 6.86
C ALA A 387 14.70 -42.94 7.47
N GLU A 388 14.35 -41.69 7.74
CA GLU A 388 13.09 -41.31 8.42
C GLU A 388 11.95 -40.96 7.46
N PHE A 389 12.25 -40.69 6.19
CA PHE A 389 11.25 -40.33 5.17
C PHE A 389 10.91 -41.44 4.14
N GLY A 390 11.44 -42.65 4.36
CA GLY A 390 11.20 -43.80 3.48
C GLY A 390 9.89 -44.56 3.70
N ALA A 391 9.03 -44.14 4.61
CA ALA A 391 7.70 -44.72 4.82
C ALA A 391 6.62 -43.69 4.45
N ASP A 392 5.58 -44.12 3.75
CA ASP A 392 4.39 -43.33 3.51
C ASP A 392 3.93 -42.65 4.81
N PRO A 393 3.62 -41.35 4.82
CA PRO A 393 3.17 -40.65 6.02
C PRO A 393 1.96 -41.40 6.58
N PRO A 394 1.89 -41.60 7.90
CA PRO A 394 0.78 -42.29 8.53
C PRO A 394 -0.54 -41.60 8.14
N PRO A 395 -1.63 -42.36 7.90
CA PRO A 395 -2.91 -41.79 7.55
C PRO A 395 -3.31 -40.77 8.63
N ARG A 396 -3.65 -39.58 8.19
CA ARG A 396 -4.09 -38.51 9.10
C ARG A 396 -5.26 -39.03 9.94
N PRO A 397 -5.23 -38.88 11.27
CA PRO A 397 -6.36 -39.26 12.08
C PRO A 397 -7.61 -38.48 11.60
N PRO A 398 -8.79 -39.11 11.60
CA PRO A 398 -10.00 -38.42 11.23
C PRO A 398 -10.16 -37.18 12.11
N VAL A 399 -10.22 -36.02 11.47
CA VAL A 399 -10.50 -34.77 12.16
C VAL A 399 -11.98 -34.79 12.49
N ASP A 400 -12.32 -35.01 13.74
CA ASP A 400 -13.69 -34.87 14.21
C ASP A 400 -14.04 -33.37 14.19
N ILE A 401 -14.69 -32.93 13.11
CA ILE A 401 -15.18 -31.57 12.98
C ILE A 401 -16.46 -31.49 13.82
N THR A 402 -16.32 -31.41 15.13
CA THR A 402 -17.41 -30.95 15.95
C THR A 402 -17.61 -29.48 15.62
N PRO A 403 -18.79 -29.03 15.12
CA PRO A 403 -19.05 -27.62 14.88
C PRO A 403 -18.79 -26.89 16.19
N LEU A 404 -17.87 -25.92 16.19
CA LEU A 404 -17.74 -25.00 17.32
C LEU A 404 -19.10 -24.32 17.49
N ASP A 405 -19.79 -24.61 18.58
CA ASP A 405 -20.94 -23.82 19.02
C ASP A 405 -20.41 -22.43 19.42
N LEU A 406 -20.16 -21.61 18.42
CA LEU A 406 -19.93 -20.19 18.61
C LEU A 406 -21.25 -19.64 19.16
N PRO A 407 -21.24 -18.97 20.33
CA PRO A 407 -22.44 -18.31 20.81
C PRO A 407 -22.87 -17.34 19.70
N VAL A 408 -24.02 -17.63 19.10
CA VAL A 408 -24.67 -16.76 18.11
C VAL A 408 -24.91 -15.44 18.84
N ARG A 409 -23.98 -14.52 18.73
CA ARG A 409 -24.18 -13.15 19.16
C ARG A 409 -25.39 -12.68 18.40
N GLN A 410 -26.47 -12.43 19.10
CA GLN A 410 -27.76 -12.02 18.55
C GLN A 410 -27.60 -10.69 17.78
N TRP A 411 -27.19 -10.79 16.55
CA TRP A 411 -27.23 -9.68 15.56
C TRP A 411 -28.66 -9.36 15.13
N SER A 412 -29.64 -10.14 15.62
CA SER A 412 -31.05 -9.98 15.32
C SER A 412 -31.70 -8.73 15.92
N ARG A 413 -30.96 -7.89 16.67
CA ARG A 413 -31.50 -6.64 17.22
C ARG A 413 -31.24 -5.38 16.40
N LEU A 414 -30.50 -5.46 15.31
CA LEU A 414 -30.13 -4.29 14.48
C LEU A 414 -30.78 -4.24 13.09
N LEU A 415 -31.57 -5.24 12.73
CA LEU A 415 -32.38 -5.13 11.52
C LEU A 415 -33.79 -4.67 11.94
N PRO A 416 -34.30 -3.51 11.45
CA PRO A 416 -35.70 -3.15 11.64
C PRO A 416 -36.55 -4.27 11.05
N ARG A 417 -37.53 -4.77 11.84
CA ARG A 417 -38.52 -5.73 11.38
C ARG A 417 -39.28 -5.13 10.20
N VAL A 418 -38.86 -5.43 8.99
CA VAL A 418 -39.63 -5.11 7.77
C VAL A 418 -40.91 -5.91 7.88
N ARG A 419 -42.06 -5.22 8.01
CA ARG A 419 -43.36 -5.85 8.05
C ARG A 419 -43.57 -6.62 6.76
N PRO A 420 -44.12 -7.88 6.79
CA PRO A 420 -44.27 -8.69 5.57
C PRO A 420 -45.12 -8.02 4.48
N ALA A 421 -45.92 -7.02 4.82
CA ALA A 421 -46.68 -6.22 3.87
C ALA A 421 -45.84 -5.36 2.92
N VAL A 422 -44.59 -5.01 3.27
CA VAL A 422 -43.68 -4.23 2.40
C VAL A 422 -43.03 -5.11 1.34
N LEU A 423 -42.75 -6.37 1.66
CA LEU A 423 -42.20 -7.34 0.71
C LEU A 423 -43.18 -7.71 -0.42
N THR A 424 -44.50 -7.80 -0.09
CA THR A 424 -45.54 -8.11 -1.09
C THR A 424 -45.79 -6.95 -2.05
N VAL A 425 -45.71 -5.70 -1.59
CA VAL A 425 -45.86 -4.51 -2.45
C VAL A 425 -44.65 -4.36 -3.39
N SER A 426 -43.42 -4.58 -2.92
CA SER A 426 -42.24 -4.49 -3.75
C SER A 426 -42.22 -5.55 -4.86
N THR A 427 -42.66 -6.78 -4.57
CA THR A 427 -42.73 -7.85 -5.56
C THR A 427 -43.78 -7.56 -6.63
N LEU A 428 -44.93 -7.00 -6.25
CA LEU A 428 -45.99 -6.61 -7.18
C LEU A 428 -45.58 -5.45 -8.10
N VAL A 429 -44.82 -4.48 -7.59
CA VAL A 429 -44.29 -3.36 -8.42
C VAL A 429 -43.29 -3.84 -9.44
N VAL A 430 -42.38 -4.75 -9.07
CA VAL A 430 -41.38 -5.31 -10.01
C VAL A 430 -42.06 -6.13 -11.11
N VAL A 431 -43.08 -6.91 -10.79
CA VAL A 431 -43.85 -7.69 -11.76
C VAL A 431 -44.64 -6.74 -12.70
N ALA A 432 -45.26 -5.68 -12.17
CA ALA A 432 -45.99 -4.71 -12.96
C ALA A 432 -45.06 -3.93 -13.94
N ILE A 433 -43.85 -3.55 -13.53
CA ILE A 433 -42.84 -2.91 -14.40
C ILE A 433 -42.37 -3.90 -15.48
N GLY A 434 -42.16 -5.16 -15.15
CA GLY A 434 -41.81 -6.20 -16.10
C GLY A 434 -42.88 -6.39 -17.20
N VAL A 435 -44.16 -6.42 -16.85
CA VAL A 435 -45.26 -6.56 -17.80
C VAL A 435 -45.41 -5.33 -18.70
N VAL A 436 -45.21 -4.13 -18.15
CA VAL A 436 -45.25 -2.88 -18.98
C VAL A 436 -44.09 -2.81 -19.97
N LEU A 437 -42.87 -3.23 -19.55
CA LEU A 437 -41.71 -3.29 -20.43
C LEU A 437 -41.90 -4.31 -21.56
N THR A 438 -42.51 -5.48 -21.30
CA THR A 438 -42.79 -6.50 -22.32
C THR A 438 -43.82 -5.98 -23.35
N PHE A 439 -44.86 -5.29 -22.88
CA PHE A 439 -45.89 -4.69 -23.79
C PHE A 439 -45.32 -3.55 -24.65
N MET A 440 -44.33 -2.76 -24.13
CA MET A 440 -43.69 -1.72 -24.92
C MET A 440 -42.74 -2.27 -25.98
N VAL A 441 -42.12 -3.41 -25.74
CA VAL A 441 -41.25 -4.06 -26.75
C VAL A 441 -42.08 -4.68 -27.90
N GLU A 442 -43.24 -5.27 -27.60
CA GLU A 442 -44.13 -5.84 -28.64
C GLU A 442 -44.87 -4.79 -29.48
N SER A 443 -45.07 -3.56 -28.96
CA SER A 443 -45.74 -2.48 -29.70
C SER A 443 -44.80 -1.67 -30.61
N GLY A 444 -43.48 -1.93 -30.58
CA GLY A 444 -42.46 -1.17 -31.30
C GLY A 444 -42.04 -1.69 -32.69
N THR A 445 -42.63 -2.80 -33.18
CA THR A 445 -42.27 -3.33 -34.52
C THR A 445 -43.20 -2.82 -35.61
N GLY A 446 -42.99 -1.61 -36.05
CA GLY A 446 -43.71 -1.01 -37.20
C GLY A 446 -42.94 0.16 -37.78
N ASN A 447 -42.36 -0.07 -38.98
CA ASN A 447 -41.87 0.91 -39.97
C ASN A 447 -40.64 1.77 -39.58
N HIS A 448 -39.49 1.38 -40.05
CA HIS A 448 -38.34 2.26 -40.22
C HIS A 448 -38.01 2.48 -41.72
N HIS A 449 -38.29 3.67 -42.19
CA HIS A 449 -37.62 4.26 -43.37
C HIS A 449 -36.24 4.78 -42.90
N ALA A 450 -35.18 4.36 -43.56
CA ALA A 450 -33.82 4.83 -43.35
C ALA A 450 -33.59 6.23 -43.90
N PRO A 451 -32.97 7.15 -43.19
CA PRO A 451 -32.46 8.39 -43.78
C PRO A 451 -31.02 8.21 -44.29
N SER A 452 -30.76 8.80 -45.46
CA SER A 452 -29.46 8.84 -46.16
C SER A 452 -28.38 9.61 -45.40
N PRO A 453 -27.09 9.30 -45.65
CA PRO A 453 -25.98 9.91 -44.90
C PRO A 453 -25.69 11.34 -45.39
N LEU A 454 -25.54 12.26 -44.45
CA LEU A 454 -25.06 13.63 -44.68
C LEU A 454 -23.52 13.64 -44.78
N HIS A 455 -23.01 14.10 -45.93
CA HIS A 455 -21.61 14.44 -46.15
C HIS A 455 -21.25 15.75 -45.42
N LEU A 456 -20.27 15.72 -44.55
CA LEU A 456 -19.62 16.91 -43.99
C LEU A 456 -18.26 17.10 -44.65
N THR A 457 -18.13 18.22 -45.38
CA THR A 457 -16.89 18.75 -45.95
C THR A 457 -16.08 19.49 -44.89
N PRO A 458 -14.74 19.39 -44.89
CA PRO A 458 -13.90 20.12 -43.95
C PRO A 458 -13.72 21.58 -44.34
N ALA A 459 -13.85 22.49 -43.37
CA ALA A 459 -13.60 23.93 -43.54
C ALA A 459 -12.10 24.23 -43.52
N ALA A 460 -11.67 25.07 -44.44
CA ALA A 460 -10.31 25.50 -44.67
C ALA A 460 -9.79 26.48 -43.62
N ASN A 461 -8.53 26.33 -43.29
CA ASN A 461 -7.68 27.24 -42.52
C ASN A 461 -7.65 28.64 -43.14
N GLN A 462 -7.95 29.67 -42.38
CA GLN A 462 -7.50 31.03 -42.66
C GLN A 462 -6.44 31.47 -41.65
N SER A 463 -5.23 31.64 -42.18
CA SER A 463 -4.11 32.31 -41.56
C SER A 463 -4.38 33.82 -41.45
N VAL A 464 -4.22 34.38 -40.26
CA VAL A 464 -4.14 35.85 -40.09
C VAL A 464 -2.70 36.19 -39.72
N ALA A 465 -2.10 37.00 -40.61
CA ALA A 465 -0.78 37.57 -40.46
C ALA A 465 -0.76 38.68 -39.41
N SER A 466 0.31 38.67 -38.60
CA SER A 466 0.67 39.76 -37.68
C SER A 466 1.33 40.92 -38.46
N THR A 467 0.95 42.14 -38.16
CA THR A 467 1.77 43.33 -38.39
C THR A 467 1.83 44.12 -37.06
N THR A 468 3.07 44.31 -36.63
CA THR A 468 3.47 45.34 -35.66
C THR A 468 3.59 46.71 -36.36
N PRO A 469 3.55 47.83 -35.66
CA PRO A 469 4.78 48.47 -35.17
C PRO A 469 4.89 48.51 -33.62
#